data_4d3d9344719bfa111a3e808e19bd005c
#
_entry.id   4d3d9344719bfa111a3e808e19bd005c
#
_cell.length_a   1.000
_cell.length_b   1.000
_cell.length_c   1.000
_cell.angle_alpha   90.00
_cell.angle_beta   90.00
_cell.angle_gamma   90.00
#
_symmetry.space_group_name_H-M   'P 1'
#
loop_
_entity.id
_entity.type
_entity.pdbx_description
1 polymer ?
#
loop_
_entity_poly.entity_id
_entity_poly.type
_entity_poly.pdbx_seq_one_letter_code
_entity_poly.pdbx_strand_id
1 'polypeptide(L)'
;MKVAGFILIFLYLLLSVSIISAACIISTTPVNFGSYDVFSASPTDSTGLITITCNETPAPTAPVSIGPSPNSGGFNPRKMKLTSGTDLLNYNLYTDTTRTSIWGDGTSGTVRVSRTFQKNKPQNLTVYGRIPPGQDVRAGTYTDILTVTLIW
;
A
#
# COMPACT_ATOMS: atom_id res chain seq x y z
N MET A 1 -57.14 33.63 -46.02
CA MET A 1 -55.86 33.85 -45.27
C MET A 1 -55.38 32.52 -44.68
N LYS A 2 -54.29 31.97 -45.22
CA LYS A 2 -53.67 30.76 -44.67
C LYS A 2 -52.50 31.17 -43.76
N VAL A 3 -52.62 30.86 -42.47
CA VAL A 3 -51.52 31.08 -41.49
C VAL A 3 -50.66 29.85 -41.51
N ALA A 4 -49.41 30.00 -41.99
CA ALA A 4 -48.41 28.95 -41.94
C ALA A 4 -47.75 28.98 -40.55
N GLY A 5 -47.98 27.93 -39.74
CA GLY A 5 -47.31 27.76 -38.46
C GLY A 5 -45.89 27.21 -38.66
N PHE A 6 -44.92 28.00 -38.26
CA PHE A 6 -43.51 27.55 -38.18
C PHE A 6 -43.33 26.73 -36.92
N ILE A 7 -43.03 25.42 -37.05
CA ILE A 7 -42.63 24.56 -35.95
C ILE A 7 -41.13 24.68 -35.82
N LEU A 8 -40.65 25.35 -34.77
CA LEU A 8 -39.23 25.37 -34.40
C LEU A 8 -38.92 24.07 -33.64
N ILE A 9 -38.19 23.16 -34.32
CA ILE A 9 -37.67 21.96 -33.67
C ILE A 9 -36.34 22.34 -32.99
N PHE A 10 -36.34 22.50 -31.68
CA PHE A 10 -35.12 22.62 -30.88
C PHE A 10 -34.48 21.23 -30.74
N LEU A 11 -33.41 21.00 -31.51
CA LEU A 11 -32.59 19.81 -31.37
C LEU A 11 -31.66 20.01 -30.15
N TYR A 12 -32.05 19.44 -28.98
CA TYR A 12 -31.19 19.40 -27.80
C TYR A 12 -30.11 18.35 -28.04
N LEU A 13 -28.90 18.81 -28.38
CA LEU A 13 -27.70 17.96 -28.40
C LEU A 13 -27.21 17.74 -26.94
N LEU A 14 -27.60 16.62 -26.31
CA LEU A 14 -27.07 16.21 -25.02
C LEU A 14 -25.61 15.78 -25.21
N LEU A 15 -24.68 16.69 -24.98
CA LEU A 15 -23.27 16.31 -24.81
C LEU A 15 -23.15 15.58 -23.46
N SER A 16 -23.02 14.24 -23.50
CA SER A 16 -22.60 13.46 -22.37
C SER A 16 -21.11 13.71 -22.12
N VAL A 17 -20.79 14.52 -21.14
CA VAL A 17 -19.43 14.69 -20.65
C VAL A 17 -19.09 13.45 -19.82
N SER A 18 -18.32 12.52 -20.39
CA SER A 18 -17.72 11.42 -19.63
C SER A 18 -16.60 11.98 -18.78
N ILE A 19 -16.83 12.11 -17.47
CA ILE A 19 -15.77 12.44 -16.52
C ILE A 19 -14.91 11.17 -16.39
N ILE A 20 -13.74 11.15 -17.01
CA ILE A 20 -12.74 10.12 -16.78
C ILE A 20 -12.12 10.47 -15.43
N SER A 21 -12.51 9.74 -14.38
CA SER A 21 -11.89 9.86 -13.07
C SER A 21 -10.46 9.32 -13.16
N ALA A 22 -9.51 10.12 -12.77
CA ALA A 22 -8.14 9.70 -12.56
C ALA A 22 -8.12 8.60 -11.49
N ALA A 23 -7.49 7.47 -11.77
CA ALA A 23 -7.44 6.36 -10.84
C ALA A 23 -6.11 5.62 -10.89
N CYS A 24 -5.62 5.24 -9.71
CA CYS A 24 -4.54 4.29 -9.56
C CYS A 24 -5.08 3.02 -8.87
N ILE A 25 -4.65 1.87 -9.36
CA ILE A 25 -4.96 0.57 -8.76
C ILE A 25 -3.73 0.12 -8.00
N ILE A 26 -3.93 -0.29 -6.74
CA ILE A 26 -2.89 -0.86 -5.88
C ILE A 26 -3.20 -2.33 -5.66
N SER A 27 -2.24 -3.20 -5.92
CA SER A 27 -2.27 -4.61 -5.52
C SER A 27 -1.04 -4.96 -4.71
N THR A 28 -1.14 -5.95 -3.83
CA THR A 28 -0.05 -6.33 -2.93
C THR A 28 0.17 -7.83 -2.92
N THR A 29 1.45 -8.24 -2.86
CA THR A 29 1.85 -9.57 -2.43
C THR A 29 2.36 -9.46 -1.00
N PRO A 30 1.78 -10.17 -0.02
CA PRO A 30 2.17 -10.07 1.38
C PRO A 30 3.64 -10.41 1.62
N VAL A 31 4.23 -9.82 2.67
CA VAL A 31 5.50 -10.29 3.23
C VAL A 31 5.21 -11.54 4.05
N ASN A 32 5.63 -12.70 3.55
CA ASN A 32 5.49 -13.97 4.26
C ASN A 32 6.84 -14.38 4.83
N PHE A 33 6.96 -14.36 6.15
CA PHE A 33 8.21 -14.69 6.85
C PHE A 33 8.46 -16.19 6.98
N GLY A 34 7.47 -17.03 6.73
CA GLY A 34 7.59 -18.48 6.98
C GLY A 34 7.68 -18.78 8.47
N SER A 35 8.53 -19.75 8.82
CA SER A 35 8.74 -20.13 10.22
C SER A 35 9.73 -19.20 10.91
N TYR A 36 9.36 -18.74 12.12
CA TYR A 36 10.26 -18.02 13.01
C TYR A 36 10.76 -18.97 14.10
N ASP A 37 12.08 -19.10 14.22
CA ASP A 37 12.73 -19.90 15.26
C ASP A 37 13.15 -19.00 16.42
N VAL A 38 12.54 -19.20 17.60
CA VAL A 38 12.78 -18.41 18.83
C VAL A 38 14.22 -18.59 19.36
N PHE A 39 14.91 -19.66 18.98
CA PHE A 39 16.30 -19.95 19.39
C PHE A 39 17.33 -19.43 18.39
N SER A 40 16.90 -18.96 17.24
CA SER A 40 17.82 -18.43 16.22
C SER A 40 18.44 -17.11 16.70
N ALA A 41 19.75 -16.99 16.58
CA ALA A 41 20.46 -15.72 16.79
C ALA A 41 20.42 -14.80 15.54
N SER A 42 19.89 -15.29 14.42
CA SER A 42 19.78 -14.52 13.17
C SER A 42 18.35 -14.01 12.96
N PRO A 43 18.18 -12.83 12.36
CA PRO A 43 16.86 -12.34 12.02
C PRO A 43 16.20 -13.18 10.92
N THR A 44 14.88 -13.20 10.90
CA THR A 44 14.10 -13.80 9.80
C THR A 44 13.71 -12.70 8.82
N ASP A 45 14.24 -12.77 7.61
CA ASP A 45 14.04 -11.80 6.55
C ASP A 45 13.09 -12.35 5.48
N SER A 46 12.30 -11.46 4.90
CA SER A 46 11.41 -11.78 3.78
C SER A 46 11.14 -10.55 2.93
N THR A 47 10.45 -10.73 1.81
CA THR A 47 10.02 -9.65 0.94
C THR A 47 8.56 -9.79 0.54
N GLY A 48 7.93 -8.66 0.27
CA GLY A 48 6.63 -8.56 -0.37
C GLY A 48 6.70 -7.57 -1.53
N LEU A 49 5.57 -7.35 -2.19
CA LEU A 49 5.49 -6.49 -3.35
C LEU A 49 4.25 -5.59 -3.29
N ILE A 50 4.42 -4.32 -3.60
CA ILE A 50 3.33 -3.39 -3.90
C ILE A 50 3.41 -3.07 -5.38
N THR A 51 2.34 -3.34 -6.13
CA THR A 51 2.23 -3.01 -7.56
C THR A 51 1.19 -1.92 -7.72
N ILE A 52 1.56 -0.83 -8.39
CA ILE A 52 0.69 0.33 -8.62
C ILE A 52 0.61 0.60 -10.12
N THR A 53 -0.61 0.74 -10.63
CA THR A 53 -0.87 1.09 -12.03
C THR A 53 -1.85 2.26 -12.08
N CYS A 54 -1.45 3.37 -12.71
CA CYS A 54 -2.26 4.59 -12.85
C CYS A 54 -2.70 4.79 -14.30
N ASN A 55 -3.93 5.30 -14.50
CA ASN A 55 -4.49 5.55 -15.83
C ASN A 55 -4.38 7.01 -16.30
N GLU A 56 -3.68 7.87 -15.56
CA GLU A 56 -3.60 9.31 -15.80
C GLU A 56 -2.57 9.74 -16.86
N THR A 57 -2.83 10.92 -17.45
CA THR A 57 -1.88 11.64 -18.29
C THR A 57 -1.98 13.15 -17.98
N PRO A 58 -0.90 13.83 -17.56
CA PRO A 58 0.42 13.24 -17.24
C PRO A 58 0.36 12.29 -16.04
N ALA A 59 1.28 11.32 -16.03
CA ALA A 59 1.38 10.37 -14.92
C ALA A 59 1.80 11.09 -13.63
N PRO A 60 1.17 10.81 -12.49
CA PRO A 60 1.47 11.48 -11.24
C PRO A 60 2.83 11.05 -10.68
N THR A 61 3.48 11.96 -9.95
CA THR A 61 4.54 11.62 -8.99
C THR A 61 3.94 11.67 -7.61
N ALA A 62 3.95 10.55 -6.91
CA ALA A 62 3.26 10.43 -5.65
C ALA A 62 4.04 9.63 -4.60
N PRO A 63 3.92 9.99 -3.32
CA PRO A 63 4.46 9.20 -2.22
C PRO A 63 3.57 7.97 -1.94
N VAL A 64 4.23 6.85 -1.71
CA VAL A 64 3.63 5.58 -1.25
C VAL A 64 4.02 5.39 0.21
N SER A 65 3.04 5.21 1.06
CA SER A 65 3.19 5.02 2.50
C SER A 65 2.66 3.66 2.91
N ILE A 66 3.27 3.07 3.96
CA ILE A 66 2.70 1.93 4.68
C ILE A 66 2.34 2.40 6.09
N GLY A 67 1.11 2.18 6.52
CA GLY A 67 0.60 2.63 7.80
C GLY A 67 1.27 1.99 9.03
N PRO A 68 0.94 2.49 10.23
CA PRO A 68 1.36 1.87 11.49
C PRO A 68 0.68 0.51 11.68
N SER A 69 1.27 -0.33 12.52
CA SER A 69 0.63 -1.57 12.96
C SER A 69 -0.51 -1.27 13.92
N PRO A 70 -1.75 -1.76 13.70
CA PRO A 70 -2.84 -1.63 14.64
C PRO A 70 -2.55 -2.35 15.96
N ASN A 71 -1.71 -3.39 15.95
CA ASN A 71 -1.35 -4.15 17.15
C ASN A 71 -0.34 -3.44 18.06
N SER A 72 0.46 -2.51 17.54
CA SER A 72 1.39 -1.70 18.31
C SER A 72 1.02 -0.23 18.40
N GLY A 73 0.12 0.25 17.55
CA GLY A 73 -0.21 1.66 17.39
C GLY A 73 0.90 2.50 16.75
N GLY A 74 1.97 1.86 16.22
CA GLY A 74 3.15 2.57 15.72
C GLY A 74 3.87 1.88 14.58
N PHE A 75 5.00 2.50 14.19
CA PHE A 75 5.83 2.04 13.08
C PHE A 75 7.06 1.25 13.54
N ASN A 76 7.54 1.46 14.77
CA ASN A 76 8.78 0.86 15.25
C ASN A 76 8.71 0.46 16.73
N PRO A 77 8.62 -0.84 17.02
CA PRO A 77 8.34 -1.92 16.08
C PRO A 77 6.87 -1.99 15.68
N ARG A 78 6.62 -2.52 14.48
CA ARG A 78 5.30 -3.10 14.16
C ARG A 78 5.17 -4.45 14.85
N LYS A 79 3.93 -4.91 15.06
CA LYS A 79 3.67 -6.17 15.76
C LYS A 79 2.64 -7.02 15.02
N MET A 80 2.99 -8.26 14.72
CA MET A 80 2.02 -9.29 14.35
C MET A 80 1.38 -9.86 15.62
N LYS A 81 0.11 -10.19 15.57
CA LYS A 81 -0.63 -10.80 16.69
C LYS A 81 -0.89 -12.27 16.39
N LEU A 82 -0.74 -13.11 17.42
CA LEU A 82 -1.13 -14.51 17.39
C LEU A 82 -2.62 -14.63 17.11
N THR A 83 -3.01 -15.38 16.08
CA THR A 83 -4.42 -15.50 15.65
C THR A 83 -5.32 -16.18 16.68
N SER A 84 -4.75 -17.07 17.49
CA SER A 84 -5.44 -17.81 18.56
C SER A 84 -5.17 -17.28 19.97
N GLY A 85 -4.57 -16.08 20.10
CA GLY A 85 -4.15 -15.58 21.41
C GLY A 85 -3.84 -14.08 21.43
N THR A 86 -3.07 -13.68 22.44
CA THR A 86 -2.71 -12.27 22.68
C THR A 86 -1.24 -11.98 22.46
N ASP A 87 -0.40 -12.98 22.19
CA ASP A 87 1.02 -12.83 22.00
C ASP A 87 1.33 -11.96 20.78
N LEU A 88 2.38 -11.16 20.90
CA LEU A 88 2.79 -10.21 19.90
C LEU A 88 4.23 -10.51 19.45
N LEU A 89 4.46 -10.57 18.16
CA LEU A 89 5.77 -10.77 17.54
C LEU A 89 6.20 -9.48 16.83
N ASN A 90 7.32 -8.90 17.28
CA ASN A 90 7.84 -7.68 16.68
C ASN A 90 8.41 -7.95 15.29
N TYR A 91 8.15 -7.03 14.37
CA TYR A 91 8.75 -7.03 13.04
C TYR A 91 8.86 -5.60 12.51
N ASN A 92 9.49 -5.42 11.37
CA ASN A 92 9.38 -4.15 10.65
C ASN A 92 9.47 -4.34 9.14
N LEU A 93 9.07 -3.27 8.40
CA LEU A 93 9.10 -3.18 6.97
C LEU A 93 9.99 -2.00 6.55
N TYR A 94 10.79 -2.22 5.51
CA TYR A 94 11.83 -1.30 5.09
C TYR A 94 11.76 -1.04 3.58
N THR A 95 12.33 0.08 3.17
CA THR A 95 12.40 0.49 1.77
C THR A 95 13.61 -0.06 1.04
N ASP A 96 14.59 -0.62 1.76
CA ASP A 96 15.90 -1.00 1.26
C ASP A 96 16.32 -2.40 1.72
N THR A 97 17.24 -3.03 0.97
CA THR A 97 17.77 -4.37 1.24
C THR A 97 18.58 -4.45 2.51
N THR A 98 19.17 -3.34 2.96
CA THR A 98 19.96 -3.27 4.20
C THR A 98 19.07 -3.15 5.43
N ARG A 99 17.78 -2.85 5.23
CA ARG A 99 16.76 -2.71 6.28
C ARG A 99 17.13 -1.66 7.31
N THR A 100 17.51 -0.48 6.80
CA THR A 100 17.88 0.69 7.62
C THR A 100 16.78 1.74 7.65
N SER A 101 16.01 1.88 6.56
CA SER A 101 14.98 2.91 6.42
C SER A 101 13.59 2.30 6.56
N ILE A 102 12.95 2.49 7.72
CA ILE A 102 11.59 1.98 7.98
C ILE A 102 10.61 2.66 7.03
N TRP A 103 9.84 1.85 6.28
CA TRP A 103 8.82 2.35 5.39
C TRP A 103 7.55 2.70 6.18
N GLY A 104 7.23 3.97 6.24
CA GLY A 104 6.07 4.51 6.94
C GLY A 104 5.40 5.65 6.18
N ASP A 105 4.92 6.63 6.92
CA ASP A 105 4.23 7.82 6.39
C ASP A 105 5.07 9.09 6.44
N GLY A 106 6.37 8.98 6.76
CA GLY A 106 7.29 10.11 6.90
C GLY A 106 7.27 10.75 8.30
N THR A 107 6.49 10.22 9.22
CA THR A 107 6.52 10.61 10.65
C THR A 107 7.32 9.61 11.48
N SER A 108 7.60 9.95 12.73
CA SER A 108 8.25 9.07 13.71
C SER A 108 9.55 8.41 13.20
N GLY A 109 10.35 9.13 12.39
CA GLY A 109 11.60 8.63 11.83
C GLY A 109 11.43 7.63 10.68
N THR A 110 10.23 7.50 10.12
CA THR A 110 9.97 6.66 8.94
C THR A 110 10.11 7.44 7.64
N VAL A 111 10.18 6.74 6.51
CA VAL A 111 10.29 7.34 5.18
C VAL A 111 9.13 6.90 4.28
N ARG A 112 8.80 7.74 3.28
CA ARG A 112 7.91 7.42 2.16
C ARG A 112 8.74 7.09 0.93
N VAL A 113 8.19 6.28 0.04
CA VAL A 113 8.80 6.02 -1.27
C VAL A 113 8.05 6.82 -2.32
N SER A 114 8.68 7.87 -2.88
CA SER A 114 8.10 8.62 -3.99
C SER A 114 8.47 7.99 -5.32
N ARG A 115 7.49 7.86 -6.22
CA ARG A 115 7.68 7.35 -7.59
C ARG A 115 6.88 8.17 -8.59
N THR A 116 7.45 8.33 -9.78
CA THR A 116 6.71 8.82 -10.95
C THR A 116 6.10 7.62 -11.66
N PHE A 117 4.78 7.61 -11.77
CA PHE A 117 4.05 6.54 -12.41
C PHE A 117 3.91 6.83 -13.91
N GLN A 118 3.98 5.80 -14.74
CA GLN A 118 3.70 5.90 -16.17
C GLN A 118 2.27 5.41 -16.42
N LYS A 119 1.56 6.11 -17.32
CA LYS A 119 0.19 5.72 -17.68
C LYS A 119 0.11 4.27 -18.13
N ASN A 120 -0.79 3.50 -17.49
CA ASN A 120 -1.05 2.09 -17.76
C ASN A 120 0.17 1.18 -17.67
N LYS A 121 1.22 1.61 -16.95
CA LYS A 121 2.42 0.80 -16.69
C LYS A 121 2.50 0.42 -15.20
N PRO A 122 2.54 -0.87 -14.87
CA PRO A 122 2.72 -1.28 -13.49
C PRO A 122 4.09 -0.87 -12.97
N GLN A 123 4.10 -0.30 -11.77
CA GLN A 123 5.31 0.01 -11.00
C GLN A 123 5.37 -0.91 -9.79
N ASN A 124 6.47 -1.64 -9.67
CA ASN A 124 6.70 -2.60 -8.61
C ASN A 124 7.62 -1.99 -7.54
N LEU A 125 7.17 -2.04 -6.30
CA LEU A 125 7.89 -1.57 -5.13
C LEU A 125 8.10 -2.75 -4.18
N THR A 126 9.35 -3.18 -4.02
CA THR A 126 9.69 -4.27 -3.09
C THR A 126 9.61 -3.77 -1.65
N VAL A 127 8.91 -4.51 -0.81
CA VAL A 127 8.85 -4.31 0.64
C VAL A 127 9.80 -5.29 1.29
N TYR A 128 10.77 -4.80 2.06
CA TYR A 128 11.72 -5.65 2.78
C TYR A 128 11.27 -5.82 4.22
N GLY A 129 10.99 -7.04 4.63
CA GLY A 129 10.54 -7.36 5.99
C GLY A 129 11.65 -7.99 6.83
N ARG A 130 11.62 -7.74 8.15
CA ARG A 130 12.50 -8.40 9.12
C ARG A 130 11.79 -8.64 10.44
N ILE A 131 11.90 -9.86 10.94
CA ILE A 131 11.63 -10.21 12.33
C ILE A 131 12.98 -10.26 13.05
N PRO A 132 13.22 -9.44 14.10
CA PRO A 132 14.42 -9.54 14.92
C PRO A 132 14.51 -10.89 15.62
N PRO A 133 15.73 -11.40 15.88
CA PRO A 133 15.91 -12.65 16.62
C PRO A 133 15.59 -12.49 18.10
N GLY A 134 15.53 -13.62 18.82
CA GLY A 134 15.51 -13.66 20.29
C GLY A 134 14.17 -13.23 20.92
N GLN A 135 13.06 -13.38 20.21
CA GLN A 135 11.73 -13.11 20.75
C GLN A 135 11.10 -14.41 21.25
N ASP A 136 10.84 -14.48 22.56
CA ASP A 136 10.16 -15.62 23.18
C ASP A 136 8.64 -15.46 23.02
N VAL A 137 8.08 -16.18 22.05
CA VAL A 137 6.66 -16.15 21.71
C VAL A 137 6.14 -17.55 21.53
N ARG A 138 4.84 -17.77 21.79
CA ARG A 138 4.20 -19.06 21.62
C ARG A 138 4.19 -19.48 20.15
N ALA A 139 4.24 -20.82 19.92
CA ALA A 139 4.02 -21.37 18.59
C ALA A 139 2.60 -21.08 18.09
N GLY A 140 2.50 -20.72 16.81
CA GLY A 140 1.22 -20.43 16.16
C GLY A 140 1.37 -19.50 14.96
N THR A 141 0.24 -19.10 14.40
CA THR A 141 0.19 -18.19 13.25
C THR A 141 0.06 -16.75 13.74
N TYR A 142 0.97 -15.89 13.29
CA TYR A 142 1.00 -14.48 13.60
C TYR A 142 0.66 -13.66 12.35
N THR A 143 -0.22 -12.68 12.49
CA THR A 143 -0.64 -11.82 11.37
C THR A 143 -0.70 -10.35 11.78
N ASP A 144 -0.52 -9.47 10.80
CA ASP A 144 -0.79 -8.04 10.89
C ASP A 144 -1.35 -7.56 9.56
N ILE A 145 -2.24 -6.57 9.60
CA ILE A 145 -2.87 -6.00 8.40
C ILE A 145 -2.57 -4.50 8.39
N LEU A 146 -1.86 -4.07 7.37
CA LEU A 146 -1.43 -2.69 7.21
C LEU A 146 -2.13 -2.04 6.02
N THR A 147 -2.31 -0.71 6.09
CA THR A 147 -2.84 0.08 4.98
C THR A 147 -1.70 0.62 4.13
N VAL A 148 -1.77 0.39 2.82
CA VAL A 148 -0.93 1.06 1.83
C VAL A 148 -1.67 2.27 1.29
N THR A 149 -1.03 3.45 1.34
CA THR A 149 -1.62 4.71 0.89
C THR A 149 -0.78 5.34 -0.21
N LEU A 150 -1.44 5.75 -1.29
CA LEU A 150 -0.91 6.57 -2.37
C LEU A 150 -1.70 7.87 -2.39
N ILE A 151 -1.00 9.03 -2.39
CA ILE A 151 -1.62 10.36 -2.41
C ILE A 151 -1.05 11.14 -3.59
N TRP A 152 -1.92 11.61 -4.53
CA TRP A 152 -1.55 12.43 -5.71
C TRP A 152 -2.56 13.54 -5.96
#